data_f083c2bd2c0fed1ac51f1062d2ed91f9
#
_entry.id   f083c2bd2c0fed1ac51f1062d2ed91f9
#
_cell.length_a   1.000
_cell.length_b   1.000
_cell.length_c   1.000
_cell.angle_alpha   90.00
_cell.angle_beta   90.00
_cell.angle_gamma   90.00
#
_symmetry.space_group_name_H-M   'P 1'
#
loop_
_entity.id
_entity.type
_entity.pdbx_description
1 polymer ?
#
loop_
_entity_poly.entity_id
_entity_poly.type
_entity_poly.pdbx_seq_one_letter_code
_entity_poly.pdbx_strand_id
1 'polypeptide(L)'
;MSTTKPRKSGNGALIRRFLPYLVRYKGVLCFDLFCAALTTLCDIALPTIMRTLTNTVSAAALTVDTVLRMAALYFVLRIIDGAASYFMSGIGHIMGVHIETDMRRDAFDHLLRLDHTYYNNTKVGQIMGRITNDLFDVTEFAHHCPEEFFIAGIKIVASFVILCQASIPLTLVVFACVPLMGVVSVKLNHKLRERFRQQRFQIGELNATIEDSLLGQRVVKAFAAEDLEREKFEQGNREFEKIKTLGYHAMAAFNTSTRLFDGLMYFVVILAGGLSLVYGAISAGDLVAYVLYVSTLIATIRRIVEFAEQFQRGMTGIERFAEIMDTPIAIADKPDAKPLEV
;
A
#
# COMPACT_ATOMS: atom_id res chain seq x y z
N MET A 1 -1.38 -40.24 -6.32
CA MET A 1 -2.33 -39.29 -6.93
C MET A 1 -1.62 -37.99 -7.17
N SER A 2 -1.52 -37.58 -8.46
CA SER A 2 -0.76 -36.41 -8.89
C SER A 2 -1.42 -35.13 -8.37
N THR A 3 -0.79 -34.47 -7.41
CA THR A 3 -1.15 -33.12 -6.98
C THR A 3 -0.68 -32.15 -8.07
N THR A 4 -1.52 -31.91 -9.06
CA THR A 4 -1.32 -30.78 -9.99
C THR A 4 -1.34 -29.51 -9.17
N LYS A 5 -0.14 -28.90 -8.98
CA LYS A 5 -0.03 -27.53 -8.44
C LYS A 5 -0.98 -26.63 -9.24
N PRO A 6 -1.86 -25.86 -8.59
CA PRO A 6 -2.72 -24.93 -9.30
C PRO A 6 -1.84 -23.99 -10.13
N ARG A 7 -2.19 -23.84 -11.40
CA ARG A 7 -1.51 -22.95 -12.35
C ARG A 7 -1.68 -21.55 -11.82
N LYS A 8 -0.59 -20.87 -11.42
CA LYS A 8 -0.64 -19.47 -10.97
C LYS A 8 -1.37 -18.66 -12.03
N SER A 9 -2.58 -18.24 -11.72
CA SER A 9 -3.34 -17.34 -12.59
C SER A 9 -2.62 -16.00 -12.62
N GLY A 10 -2.44 -15.42 -13.80
CA GLY A 10 -1.83 -14.11 -13.93
C GLY A 10 -2.69 -13.04 -13.25
N ASN A 11 -2.08 -11.98 -12.75
CA ASN A 11 -2.76 -10.88 -12.03
C ASN A 11 -4.01 -10.37 -12.75
N GLY A 12 -3.99 -10.29 -14.09
CA GLY A 12 -5.14 -9.87 -14.88
C GLY A 12 -6.37 -10.81 -14.78
N ALA A 13 -6.14 -12.12 -14.66
CA ALA A 13 -7.22 -13.09 -14.47
C ALA A 13 -7.84 -12.98 -13.08
N LEU A 14 -7.03 -12.74 -12.06
CA LEU A 14 -7.48 -12.52 -10.68
C LEU A 14 -8.30 -11.24 -10.55
N ILE A 15 -7.81 -10.13 -11.13
CA ILE A 15 -8.56 -8.86 -11.15
C ILE A 15 -9.91 -9.03 -11.86
N ARG A 16 -9.95 -9.77 -12.98
CA ARG A 16 -11.21 -10.03 -13.69
C ARG A 16 -12.23 -10.79 -12.86
N ARG A 17 -11.78 -11.67 -11.96
CA ARG A 17 -12.65 -12.41 -11.03
C ARG A 17 -13.16 -11.53 -9.87
N PHE A 18 -12.34 -10.62 -9.43
CA PHE A 18 -12.69 -9.64 -8.38
C PHE A 18 -13.63 -8.53 -8.89
N LEU A 19 -13.49 -8.15 -10.15
CA LEU A 19 -14.20 -7.03 -10.77
C LEU A 19 -15.74 -7.04 -10.56
N PRO A 20 -16.46 -8.19 -10.61
CA PRO A 20 -17.91 -8.22 -10.35
C PRO A 20 -18.30 -7.67 -8.97
N TYR A 21 -17.49 -7.90 -7.94
CA TYR A 21 -17.74 -7.37 -6.59
C TYR A 21 -17.55 -5.86 -6.56
N LEU A 22 -16.51 -5.35 -7.23
CA LEU A 22 -16.24 -3.92 -7.30
C LEU A 22 -17.30 -3.16 -8.12
N VAL A 23 -17.75 -3.73 -9.25
CA VAL A 23 -18.75 -3.10 -10.14
C VAL A 23 -20.12 -2.92 -9.48
N ARG A 24 -20.47 -3.75 -8.48
CA ARG A 24 -21.71 -3.54 -7.69
C ARG A 24 -21.74 -2.16 -7.04
N TYR A 25 -20.58 -1.64 -6.64
CA TYR A 25 -20.41 -0.37 -5.92
C TYR A 25 -19.81 0.73 -6.78
N LYS A 26 -19.88 0.61 -8.12
CA LYS A 26 -19.27 1.55 -9.07
C LYS A 26 -19.63 3.03 -8.83
N GLY A 27 -20.85 3.32 -8.35
CA GLY A 27 -21.27 4.69 -8.05
C GLY A 27 -20.47 5.31 -6.91
N VAL A 28 -20.25 4.54 -5.82
CA VAL A 28 -19.44 4.97 -4.69
C VAL A 28 -17.99 5.11 -5.11
N LEU A 29 -17.45 4.12 -5.85
CA LEU A 29 -16.08 4.16 -6.35
C LEU A 29 -15.81 5.37 -7.27
N CYS A 30 -16.73 5.67 -8.20
CA CYS A 30 -16.57 6.84 -9.09
C CYS A 30 -16.59 8.15 -8.30
N PHE A 31 -17.47 8.25 -7.30
CA PHE A 31 -17.53 9.46 -6.46
C PHE A 31 -16.32 9.55 -5.54
N ASP A 32 -15.80 8.44 -5.04
CA ASP A 32 -14.57 8.35 -4.26
C ASP A 32 -13.36 8.85 -5.07
N LEU A 33 -13.18 8.37 -6.31
CA LEU A 33 -12.15 8.87 -7.22
C LEU A 33 -12.34 10.35 -7.59
N PHE A 34 -13.59 10.83 -7.66
CA PHE A 34 -13.85 12.26 -7.86
C PHE A 34 -13.40 13.08 -6.62
N CYS A 35 -13.71 12.61 -5.41
CA CYS A 35 -13.22 13.22 -4.16
C CYS A 35 -11.69 13.18 -4.11
N ALA A 36 -11.05 12.06 -4.50
CA ALA A 36 -9.61 11.93 -4.58
C ALA A 36 -8.97 12.92 -5.57
N ALA A 37 -9.60 13.16 -6.72
CA ALA A 37 -9.16 14.21 -7.63
C ALA A 37 -9.30 15.61 -7.00
N LEU A 38 -10.39 15.85 -6.31
CA LEU A 38 -10.69 17.14 -5.69
C LEU A 38 -9.70 17.47 -4.55
N THR A 39 -9.42 16.53 -3.64
CA THR A 39 -8.42 16.68 -2.58
C THR A 39 -7.03 16.92 -3.19
N THR A 40 -6.71 16.18 -4.26
CA THR A 40 -5.44 16.35 -4.98
C THR A 40 -5.30 17.75 -5.58
N LEU A 41 -6.35 18.30 -6.19
CA LEU A 41 -6.37 19.66 -6.72
C LEU A 41 -6.21 20.70 -5.61
N CYS A 42 -6.84 20.50 -4.44
CA CYS A 42 -6.66 21.36 -3.28
C CYS A 42 -5.21 21.35 -2.76
N ASP A 43 -4.55 20.19 -2.75
CA ASP A 43 -3.14 20.08 -2.34
C ASP A 43 -2.19 20.80 -3.32
N ILE A 44 -2.47 20.70 -4.62
CA ILE A 44 -1.68 21.35 -5.68
C ILE A 44 -1.85 22.89 -5.66
N ALA A 45 -2.97 23.37 -5.14
CA ALA A 45 -3.27 24.80 -5.09
C ALA A 45 -2.32 25.57 -4.14
N LEU A 46 -1.88 24.97 -3.02
CA LEU A 46 -1.03 25.64 -2.05
C LEU A 46 0.32 26.11 -2.65
N PRO A 47 1.11 25.27 -3.33
CA PRO A 47 2.33 25.75 -3.99
C PRO A 47 2.08 26.86 -5.00
N THR A 48 0.98 26.79 -5.74
CA THR A 48 0.59 27.81 -6.74
C THR A 48 0.22 29.14 -6.08
N ILE A 49 -0.51 29.12 -4.96
CA ILE A 49 -0.83 30.30 -4.16
C ILE A 49 0.46 30.94 -3.63
N MET A 50 1.37 30.14 -3.06
CA MET A 50 2.64 30.61 -2.52
C MET A 50 3.54 31.22 -3.61
N ARG A 51 3.58 30.60 -4.81
CA ARG A 51 4.24 31.16 -6.00
C ARG A 51 3.71 32.55 -6.33
N THR A 52 2.39 32.69 -6.40
CA THR A 52 1.73 33.95 -6.74
C THR A 52 2.00 35.03 -5.70
N LEU A 53 1.87 34.73 -4.42
CA LEU A 53 2.16 35.65 -3.33
C LEU A 53 3.62 36.15 -3.38
N THR A 54 4.59 35.24 -3.51
CA THR A 54 6.01 35.53 -3.54
C THR A 54 6.34 36.42 -4.76
N ASN A 55 5.79 36.15 -5.93
CA ASN A 55 6.01 36.98 -7.11
C ASN A 55 5.39 38.37 -6.97
N THR A 56 4.24 38.47 -6.32
CA THR A 56 3.58 39.75 -6.04
C THR A 56 4.40 40.60 -5.06
N VAL A 57 5.04 39.97 -4.05
CA VAL A 57 5.98 40.65 -3.16
C VAL A 57 7.18 41.16 -3.93
N SER A 58 7.79 40.33 -4.79
CA SER A 58 8.97 40.69 -5.58
C SER A 58 8.70 41.83 -6.55
N ALA A 59 7.47 41.98 -7.03
CA ALA A 59 7.01 43.06 -7.87
C ALA A 59 6.60 44.33 -7.08
N ALA A 60 6.75 44.35 -5.76
CA ALA A 60 6.28 45.40 -4.84
C ALA A 60 4.78 45.77 -5.01
N ALA A 61 3.97 44.79 -5.48
CA ALA A 61 2.55 44.96 -5.78
C ALA A 61 1.63 44.25 -4.75
N LEU A 62 2.19 43.76 -3.64
CA LEU A 62 1.40 43.06 -2.61
C LEU A 62 0.51 44.04 -1.86
N THR A 63 -0.80 43.76 -1.87
CA THR A 63 -1.80 44.51 -1.12
C THR A 63 -2.46 43.62 -0.08
N VAL A 64 -3.05 44.21 0.98
CA VAL A 64 -3.82 43.51 1.99
C VAL A 64 -4.99 42.77 1.34
N ASP A 65 -5.65 43.34 0.36
CA ASP A 65 -6.75 42.74 -0.39
C ASP A 65 -6.29 41.48 -1.14
N THR A 66 -5.11 41.46 -1.78
CA THR A 66 -4.54 40.30 -2.43
C THR A 66 -4.29 39.16 -1.42
N VAL A 67 -3.71 39.48 -0.26
CA VAL A 67 -3.47 38.49 0.80
C VAL A 67 -4.78 37.89 1.30
N LEU A 68 -5.78 38.73 1.59
CA LEU A 68 -7.09 38.27 2.07
C LEU A 68 -7.82 37.41 1.05
N ARG A 69 -7.78 37.75 -0.24
CA ARG A 69 -8.39 36.92 -1.30
C ARG A 69 -7.69 35.56 -1.41
N MET A 70 -6.37 35.51 -1.39
CA MET A 70 -5.61 34.25 -1.46
C MET A 70 -5.82 33.40 -0.21
N ALA A 71 -5.88 34.02 0.97
CA ALA A 71 -6.20 33.33 2.22
C ALA A 71 -7.64 32.76 2.22
N ALA A 72 -8.61 33.55 1.76
CA ALA A 72 -10.00 33.11 1.63
C ALA A 72 -10.14 31.97 0.62
N LEU A 73 -9.47 32.05 -0.54
CA LEU A 73 -9.42 30.98 -1.52
C LEU A 73 -8.86 29.70 -0.91
N TYR A 74 -7.70 29.78 -0.25
CA TYR A 74 -7.09 28.62 0.41
C TYR A 74 -8.00 28.03 1.49
N PHE A 75 -8.65 28.87 2.30
CA PHE A 75 -9.59 28.41 3.34
C PHE A 75 -10.77 27.66 2.75
N VAL A 76 -11.38 28.18 1.68
CA VAL A 76 -12.48 27.49 0.97
C VAL A 76 -12.01 26.15 0.41
N LEU A 77 -10.81 26.12 -0.23
CA LEU A 77 -10.25 24.87 -0.72
C LEU A 77 -10.02 23.84 0.40
N ARG A 78 -9.57 24.26 1.59
CA ARG A 78 -9.40 23.37 2.75
C ARG A 78 -10.72 22.83 3.32
N ILE A 79 -11.81 23.60 3.25
CA ILE A 79 -13.15 23.11 3.62
C ILE A 79 -13.61 22.04 2.62
N ILE A 80 -13.42 22.29 1.32
CA ILE A 80 -13.77 21.33 0.27
C ILE A 80 -12.95 20.05 0.42
N ASP A 81 -11.63 20.18 0.63
CA ASP A 81 -10.72 19.08 0.88
C ASP A 81 -11.15 18.26 2.10
N GLY A 82 -11.48 18.91 3.21
CA GLY A 82 -11.97 18.23 4.41
C GLY A 82 -13.26 17.46 4.19
N ALA A 83 -14.22 18.02 3.44
CA ALA A 83 -15.48 17.35 3.10
C ALA A 83 -15.24 16.15 2.16
N ALA A 84 -14.38 16.28 1.16
CA ALA A 84 -14.00 15.20 0.25
C ALA A 84 -13.24 14.08 1.00
N SER A 85 -12.30 14.45 1.86
CA SER A 85 -11.54 13.51 2.70
C SER A 85 -12.44 12.75 3.67
N TYR A 86 -13.45 13.41 4.25
CA TYR A 86 -14.45 12.75 5.10
C TYR A 86 -15.24 11.68 4.33
N PHE A 87 -15.64 11.98 3.08
CA PHE A 87 -16.31 11.00 2.23
C PHE A 87 -15.40 9.79 1.94
N MET A 88 -14.17 10.02 1.52
CA MET A 88 -13.19 8.98 1.21
C MET A 88 -12.92 8.09 2.44
N SER A 89 -12.61 8.70 3.58
CA SER A 89 -12.31 7.97 4.82
C SER A 89 -13.53 7.27 5.44
N GLY A 90 -14.73 7.76 5.20
CA GLY A 90 -15.97 7.17 5.70
C GLY A 90 -16.61 6.22 4.70
N ILE A 91 -17.21 6.78 3.65
CA ILE A 91 -18.06 6.02 2.72
C ILE A 91 -17.23 5.12 1.81
N GLY A 92 -16.02 5.54 1.42
CA GLY A 92 -15.07 4.71 0.69
C GLY A 92 -14.73 3.43 1.46
N HIS A 93 -14.37 3.52 2.74
CA HIS A 93 -14.11 2.35 3.59
C HIS A 93 -15.34 1.47 3.80
N ILE A 94 -16.55 2.07 3.97
CA ILE A 94 -17.81 1.32 4.08
C ILE A 94 -18.05 0.51 2.80
N MET A 95 -17.72 1.03 1.62
CA MET A 95 -17.78 0.28 0.37
C MET A 95 -16.91 -0.98 0.45
N GLY A 96 -15.69 -0.85 0.96
CA GLY A 96 -14.80 -1.99 1.22
C GLY A 96 -15.43 -3.04 2.12
N VAL A 97 -16.04 -2.63 3.24
CA VAL A 97 -16.76 -3.53 4.17
C VAL A 97 -17.90 -4.28 3.48
N HIS A 98 -18.65 -3.63 2.59
CA HIS A 98 -19.70 -4.29 1.83
C HIS A 98 -19.14 -5.32 0.85
N ILE A 99 -18.04 -5.00 0.14
CA ILE A 99 -17.36 -5.94 -0.76
C ILE A 99 -16.88 -7.17 0.02
N GLU A 100 -16.23 -6.96 1.17
CA GLU A 100 -15.76 -8.03 2.05
C GLU A 100 -16.93 -8.92 2.52
N THR A 101 -18.03 -8.31 2.92
CA THR A 101 -19.21 -9.02 3.38
C THR A 101 -19.82 -9.88 2.27
N ASP A 102 -19.92 -9.35 1.05
CA ASP A 102 -20.41 -10.10 -0.10
C ASP A 102 -19.49 -11.29 -0.43
N MET A 103 -18.17 -11.05 -0.50
CA MET A 103 -17.19 -12.11 -0.75
C MET A 103 -17.19 -13.18 0.34
N ARG A 104 -17.29 -12.77 1.61
CA ARG A 104 -17.33 -13.70 2.75
C ARG A 104 -18.59 -14.57 2.69
N ARG A 105 -19.73 -13.99 2.35
CA ARG A 105 -20.99 -14.74 2.17
C ARG A 105 -20.86 -15.77 1.05
N ASP A 106 -20.39 -15.35 -0.12
CA ASP A 106 -20.24 -16.25 -1.26
C ASP A 106 -19.24 -17.39 -0.96
N ALA A 107 -18.12 -17.09 -0.29
CA ALA A 107 -17.15 -18.09 0.13
C ALA A 107 -17.75 -19.06 1.15
N PHE A 108 -18.52 -18.60 2.13
CA PHE A 108 -19.14 -19.44 3.16
C PHE A 108 -20.23 -20.34 2.55
N ASP A 109 -21.07 -19.79 1.68
CA ASP A 109 -22.08 -20.58 0.97
C ASP A 109 -21.46 -21.66 0.09
N HIS A 110 -20.32 -21.37 -0.54
CA HIS A 110 -19.58 -22.36 -1.32
C HIS A 110 -18.96 -23.43 -0.43
N LEU A 111 -18.33 -23.04 0.68
CA LEU A 111 -17.75 -23.97 1.65
C LEU A 111 -18.80 -24.96 2.19
N LEU A 112 -20.02 -24.51 2.50
CA LEU A 112 -21.09 -25.40 2.99
C LEU A 112 -21.49 -26.49 1.99
N ARG A 113 -21.17 -26.33 0.70
CA ARG A 113 -21.47 -27.32 -0.35
C ARG A 113 -20.31 -28.26 -0.66
N LEU A 114 -19.13 -28.02 -0.09
CA LEU A 114 -17.96 -28.87 -0.29
C LEU A 114 -18.10 -30.20 0.49
N ASP A 115 -17.49 -31.23 -0.03
CA ASP A 115 -17.49 -32.58 0.57
C ASP A 115 -16.47 -32.72 1.70
N HIS A 116 -16.57 -33.85 2.44
CA HIS A 116 -15.64 -34.14 3.52
C HIS A 116 -14.19 -34.30 3.10
N THR A 117 -13.92 -34.63 1.83
CA THR A 117 -12.56 -34.80 1.32
C THR A 117 -11.78 -33.47 1.37
N TYR A 118 -12.46 -32.37 1.10
CA TYR A 118 -11.87 -31.05 1.23
C TYR A 118 -11.45 -30.75 2.68
N TYR A 119 -12.34 -31.04 3.65
CA TYR A 119 -12.08 -30.74 5.06
C TYR A 119 -11.06 -31.71 5.70
N ASN A 120 -10.95 -32.92 5.21
CA ASN A 120 -9.90 -33.86 5.63
C ASN A 120 -8.51 -33.44 5.18
N ASN A 121 -8.41 -32.70 4.05
CA ASN A 121 -7.15 -32.27 3.47
C ASN A 121 -6.80 -30.80 3.79
N THR A 122 -7.73 -30.05 4.38
CA THR A 122 -7.54 -28.61 4.64
C THR A 122 -7.83 -28.29 6.10
N LYS A 123 -6.87 -27.70 6.80
CA LYS A 123 -7.05 -27.31 8.21
C LYS A 123 -8.11 -26.22 8.33
N VAL A 124 -9.10 -26.39 9.19
CA VAL A 124 -10.17 -25.39 9.42
C VAL A 124 -9.62 -24.00 9.75
N GLY A 125 -8.56 -23.91 10.55
CA GLY A 125 -7.90 -22.65 10.86
C GLY A 125 -7.34 -21.91 9.63
N GLN A 126 -6.93 -22.65 8.58
CA GLN A 126 -6.52 -22.03 7.31
C GLN A 126 -7.72 -21.47 6.54
N ILE A 127 -8.85 -22.20 6.54
CA ILE A 127 -10.09 -21.74 5.91
C ILE A 127 -10.58 -20.48 6.62
N MET A 128 -10.60 -20.47 7.95
CA MET A 128 -10.96 -19.29 8.74
C MET A 128 -10.07 -18.09 8.40
N GLY A 129 -8.74 -18.26 8.36
CA GLY A 129 -7.82 -17.19 7.97
C GLY A 129 -8.11 -16.62 6.58
N ARG A 130 -8.51 -17.47 5.62
CA ARG A 130 -8.83 -17.05 4.24
C ARG A 130 -10.12 -16.25 4.15
N ILE A 131 -11.16 -16.57 4.93
CA ILE A 131 -12.44 -15.85 4.90
C ILE A 131 -12.52 -14.67 5.88
N THR A 132 -11.46 -14.45 6.67
CA THR A 132 -11.32 -13.30 7.57
C THR A 132 -10.15 -12.41 7.14
N ASN A 133 -8.92 -12.80 7.44
CA ASN A 133 -7.74 -11.96 7.26
C ASN A 133 -7.41 -11.69 5.77
N ASP A 134 -7.51 -12.72 4.90
CA ASP A 134 -7.21 -12.52 3.49
C ASP A 134 -8.27 -11.65 2.81
N LEU A 135 -9.55 -11.74 3.20
CA LEU A 135 -10.61 -10.86 2.69
C LEU A 135 -10.45 -9.41 3.18
N PHE A 136 -9.95 -9.20 4.39
CA PHE A 136 -9.58 -7.87 4.85
C PHE A 136 -8.49 -7.25 3.95
N ASP A 137 -7.44 -7.99 3.61
CA ASP A 137 -6.41 -7.52 2.67
C ASP A 137 -6.98 -7.20 1.27
N VAL A 138 -8.01 -7.96 0.82
CA VAL A 138 -8.73 -7.68 -0.44
C VAL A 138 -9.53 -6.38 -0.34
N THR A 139 -10.18 -6.12 0.78
CA THR A 139 -10.95 -4.89 1.02
C THR A 139 -10.04 -3.66 0.96
N GLU A 140 -8.93 -3.71 1.67
CA GLU A 140 -7.93 -2.66 1.68
C GLU A 140 -7.35 -2.41 0.27
N PHE A 141 -7.11 -3.48 -0.49
CA PHE A 141 -6.72 -3.38 -1.89
C PHE A 141 -7.79 -2.70 -2.75
N ALA A 142 -9.05 -3.12 -2.60
CA ALA A 142 -10.17 -2.68 -3.43
C ALA A 142 -10.43 -1.17 -3.36
N HIS A 143 -10.24 -0.61 -2.18
CA HIS A 143 -10.51 0.80 -1.89
C HIS A 143 -9.23 1.64 -2.07
N HIS A 144 -8.18 1.33 -1.34
CA HIS A 144 -7.00 2.20 -1.30
C HIS A 144 -6.14 2.16 -2.57
N CYS A 145 -5.94 0.98 -3.19
CA CYS A 145 -5.00 0.92 -4.32
C CYS A 145 -5.45 1.74 -5.53
N PRO A 146 -6.70 1.65 -6.02
CA PRO A 146 -7.16 2.49 -7.11
C PRO A 146 -7.06 3.98 -6.79
N GLU A 147 -7.48 4.38 -5.60
CA GLU A 147 -7.47 5.75 -5.10
C GLU A 147 -6.04 6.34 -5.06
N GLU A 148 -5.12 5.67 -4.37
CA GLU A 148 -3.76 6.16 -4.17
C GLU A 148 -2.94 6.21 -5.47
N PHE A 149 -3.09 5.22 -6.36
CA PHE A 149 -2.45 5.29 -7.67
C PHE A 149 -3.04 6.40 -8.55
N PHE A 150 -4.33 6.67 -8.44
CA PHE A 150 -5.00 7.76 -9.14
C PHE A 150 -4.51 9.13 -8.63
N ILE A 151 -4.47 9.33 -7.31
CA ILE A 151 -3.92 10.53 -6.65
C ILE A 151 -2.47 10.75 -7.07
N ALA A 152 -1.64 9.70 -7.00
CA ALA A 152 -0.23 9.77 -7.37
C ALA A 152 -0.05 10.17 -8.85
N GLY A 153 -0.85 9.60 -9.74
CA GLY A 153 -0.85 9.94 -11.17
C GLY A 153 -1.16 11.41 -11.39
N ILE A 154 -2.23 11.93 -10.77
CA ILE A 154 -2.60 13.34 -10.89
C ILE A 154 -1.49 14.24 -10.31
N LYS A 155 -0.98 13.94 -9.10
CA LYS A 155 0.08 14.75 -8.46
C LYS A 155 1.34 14.83 -9.32
N ILE A 156 1.80 13.70 -9.87
CA ILE A 156 2.99 13.66 -10.74
C ILE A 156 2.78 14.46 -12.02
N VAL A 157 1.66 14.21 -12.74
CA VAL A 157 1.37 14.88 -14.01
C VAL A 157 1.14 16.38 -13.81
N ALA A 158 0.33 16.77 -12.84
CA ALA A 158 0.05 18.18 -12.57
C ALA A 158 1.29 18.94 -12.11
N SER A 159 2.10 18.35 -11.20
CA SER A 159 3.38 18.96 -10.80
C SER A 159 4.31 19.15 -11.99
N PHE A 160 4.41 18.15 -12.88
CA PHE A 160 5.22 18.27 -14.10
C PHE A 160 4.75 19.40 -14.99
N VAL A 161 3.45 19.46 -15.30
CA VAL A 161 2.87 20.49 -16.18
C VAL A 161 3.06 21.89 -15.59
N ILE A 162 2.79 22.06 -14.28
CA ILE A 162 2.92 23.37 -13.62
C ILE A 162 4.37 23.83 -13.56
N LEU A 163 5.30 22.94 -13.23
CA LEU A 163 6.72 23.28 -13.15
C LEU A 163 7.33 23.52 -14.53
N CYS A 164 6.87 22.85 -15.59
CA CYS A 164 7.29 23.14 -16.98
C CYS A 164 6.90 24.55 -17.43
N GLN A 165 5.83 25.13 -16.89
CA GLN A 165 5.47 26.54 -17.19
C GLN A 165 6.47 27.53 -16.60
N ALA A 166 7.21 27.17 -15.55
CA ALA A 166 8.26 28.00 -14.97
C ALA A 166 9.60 27.81 -15.72
N SER A 167 10.06 26.54 -15.83
CA SER A 167 11.30 26.21 -16.54
C SER A 167 11.34 24.74 -16.94
N ILE A 168 11.31 24.46 -18.24
CA ILE A 168 11.39 23.09 -18.77
C ILE A 168 12.73 22.41 -18.38
N PRO A 169 13.92 23.06 -18.56
CA PRO A 169 15.19 22.41 -18.22
C PRO A 169 15.28 22.04 -16.74
N LEU A 170 14.88 22.93 -15.84
CA LEU A 170 14.92 22.68 -14.40
C LEU A 170 13.95 21.55 -14.02
N THR A 171 12.74 21.54 -14.59
CA THR A 171 11.76 20.49 -14.37
C THR A 171 12.28 19.13 -14.80
N LEU A 172 12.92 19.03 -15.98
CA LEU A 172 13.49 17.76 -16.45
C LEU A 172 14.60 17.25 -15.53
N VAL A 173 15.45 18.12 -15.00
CA VAL A 173 16.51 17.73 -14.04
C VAL A 173 15.90 17.21 -12.75
N VAL A 174 14.88 17.89 -12.19
CA VAL A 174 14.17 17.44 -10.98
C VAL A 174 13.46 16.10 -11.23
N PHE A 175 12.74 15.99 -12.34
CA PHE A 175 12.00 14.77 -12.67
C PHE A 175 12.90 13.58 -13.06
N ALA A 176 14.14 13.80 -13.49
CA ALA A 176 15.11 12.72 -13.68
C ALA A 176 15.50 12.02 -12.37
N CYS A 177 15.42 12.72 -11.23
CA CYS A 177 15.65 12.12 -9.91
C CYS A 177 14.51 11.19 -9.47
N VAL A 178 13.27 11.42 -9.94
CA VAL A 178 12.07 10.67 -9.53
C VAL A 178 12.18 9.17 -9.88
N PRO A 179 12.43 8.76 -11.14
CA PRO A 179 12.57 7.34 -11.46
C PRO A 179 13.79 6.70 -10.80
N LEU A 180 14.88 7.43 -10.62
CA LEU A 180 16.07 6.94 -9.92
C LEU A 180 15.73 6.62 -8.45
N MET A 181 15.07 7.52 -7.75
CA MET A 181 14.59 7.31 -6.39
C MET A 181 13.63 6.10 -6.33
N GLY A 182 12.68 6.00 -7.26
CA GLY A 182 11.72 4.91 -7.33
C GLY A 182 12.40 3.54 -7.47
N VAL A 183 13.34 3.40 -8.42
CA VAL A 183 14.06 2.14 -8.66
C VAL A 183 14.87 1.72 -7.43
N VAL A 184 15.60 2.65 -6.80
CA VAL A 184 16.41 2.33 -5.62
C VAL A 184 15.51 1.98 -4.43
N SER A 185 14.43 2.74 -4.20
CA SER A 185 13.47 2.47 -3.13
C SER A 185 12.82 1.09 -3.28
N VAL A 186 12.39 0.72 -4.48
CA VAL A 186 11.79 -0.61 -4.75
C VAL A 186 12.79 -1.73 -4.50
N LYS A 187 14.03 -1.60 -5.00
CA LYS A 187 15.09 -2.63 -4.79
C LYS A 187 15.41 -2.83 -3.31
N LEU A 188 15.59 -1.73 -2.56
CA LEU A 188 15.92 -1.80 -1.14
C LEU A 188 14.74 -2.29 -0.30
N ASN A 189 13.52 -1.89 -0.63
CA ASN A 189 12.30 -2.39 0.01
C ASN A 189 12.13 -3.90 -0.22
N HIS A 190 12.39 -4.40 -1.42
CA HIS A 190 12.35 -5.84 -1.69
C HIS A 190 13.36 -6.62 -0.81
N LYS A 191 14.60 -6.11 -0.70
CA LYS A 191 15.62 -6.71 0.19
C LYS A 191 15.19 -6.68 1.66
N LEU A 192 14.62 -5.57 2.12
CA LEU A 192 14.09 -5.40 3.47
C LEU A 192 12.99 -6.43 3.77
N ARG A 193 12.01 -6.57 2.86
CA ARG A 193 10.91 -7.55 2.99
C ARG A 193 11.42 -8.99 3.06
N GLU A 194 12.40 -9.33 2.25
CA GLU A 194 13.00 -10.67 2.27
C GLU A 194 13.63 -10.96 3.64
N ARG A 195 14.34 -9.99 4.24
CA ARG A 195 14.90 -10.13 5.59
C ARG A 195 13.84 -10.27 6.66
N PHE A 196 12.76 -9.50 6.59
CA PHE A 196 11.64 -9.64 7.52
C PHE A 196 10.88 -10.96 7.34
N ARG A 197 10.81 -11.51 6.13
CA ARG A 197 10.24 -12.83 5.88
C ARG A 197 11.08 -13.92 6.55
N GLN A 198 12.41 -13.87 6.39
CA GLN A 198 13.35 -14.79 7.06
C GLN A 198 13.23 -14.71 8.58
N GLN A 199 13.11 -13.50 9.12
CA GLN A 199 12.91 -13.29 10.56
C GLN A 199 11.59 -13.93 11.06
N ARG A 200 10.49 -13.76 10.32
CA ARG A 200 9.20 -14.40 10.67
C ARG A 200 9.25 -15.92 10.61
N PHE A 201 9.97 -16.48 9.66
CA PHE A 201 10.18 -17.90 9.57
C PHE A 201 10.97 -18.40 10.79
N GLN A 202 12.10 -17.77 11.10
CA GLN A 202 12.97 -18.19 12.20
C GLN A 202 12.32 -18.06 13.58
N ILE A 203 11.50 -17.02 13.80
CA ILE A 203 10.75 -16.93 15.07
C ILE A 203 9.69 -18.02 15.18
N GLY A 204 9.14 -18.48 14.06
CA GLY A 204 8.23 -19.62 14.02
C GLY A 204 8.93 -20.92 14.44
N GLU A 205 10.14 -21.20 13.94
CA GLU A 205 10.95 -22.35 14.33
C GLU A 205 11.34 -22.29 15.82
N LEU A 206 11.72 -21.11 16.31
CA LEU A 206 12.06 -20.90 17.72
C LEU A 206 10.83 -21.14 18.61
N ASN A 207 9.66 -20.65 18.22
CA ASN A 207 8.40 -20.89 18.95
C ASN A 207 8.06 -22.37 19.01
N ALA A 208 8.24 -23.12 17.91
CA ALA A 208 8.02 -24.57 17.91
C ALA A 208 8.97 -25.29 18.88
N THR A 209 10.25 -24.90 18.90
CA THR A 209 11.23 -25.44 19.88
C THR A 209 10.81 -25.16 21.32
N ILE A 210 10.37 -23.93 21.60
CA ILE A 210 9.87 -23.55 22.95
C ILE A 210 8.62 -24.37 23.30
N GLU A 211 7.66 -24.51 22.38
CA GLU A 211 6.43 -25.26 22.58
C GLU A 211 6.75 -26.73 22.90
N ASP A 212 7.61 -27.38 22.11
CA ASP A 212 8.02 -28.77 22.34
C ASP A 212 8.68 -28.95 23.70
N SER A 213 9.60 -28.07 24.10
CA SER A 213 10.27 -28.15 25.41
C SER A 213 9.30 -27.96 26.57
N LEU A 214 8.33 -27.02 26.43
CA LEU A 214 7.35 -26.76 27.49
C LEU A 214 6.28 -27.87 27.60
N LEU A 215 5.80 -28.38 26.47
CA LEU A 215 4.87 -29.51 26.45
C LEU A 215 5.55 -30.81 26.95
N GLY A 216 6.84 -31.00 26.60
CA GLY A 216 7.69 -32.09 27.04
C GLY A 216 8.24 -31.97 28.45
N GLN A 217 7.88 -30.95 29.25
CA GLN A 217 8.49 -30.62 30.55
C GLN A 217 8.57 -31.81 31.51
N ARG A 218 7.59 -32.70 31.52
CA ARG A 218 7.60 -33.91 32.37
C ARG A 218 8.75 -34.85 31.99
N VAL A 219 9.01 -35.00 30.71
CA VAL A 219 10.10 -35.84 30.17
C VAL A 219 11.44 -35.17 30.45
N VAL A 220 11.57 -33.86 30.19
CA VAL A 220 12.77 -33.08 30.49
C VAL A 220 13.16 -33.25 31.96
N LYS A 221 12.19 -33.15 32.89
CA LYS A 221 12.41 -33.31 34.34
C LYS A 221 12.75 -34.76 34.72
N ALA A 222 12.08 -35.76 34.09
CA ALA A 222 12.34 -37.15 34.40
C ALA A 222 13.75 -37.61 34.04
N PHE A 223 14.34 -37.00 33.01
CA PHE A 223 15.69 -37.31 32.53
C PHE A 223 16.74 -36.26 32.93
N ALA A 224 16.39 -35.27 33.74
CA ALA A 224 17.25 -34.14 34.10
C ALA A 224 17.93 -33.48 32.87
N ALA A 225 17.17 -33.29 31.77
CA ALA A 225 17.66 -32.85 30.46
C ALA A 225 17.53 -31.38 30.23
N GLU A 226 17.44 -30.53 31.30
CA GLU A 226 17.26 -29.09 31.20
C GLU A 226 18.40 -28.38 30.45
N ASP A 227 19.63 -28.88 30.63
CA ASP A 227 20.78 -28.27 29.95
C ASP A 227 20.76 -28.56 28.45
N LEU A 228 20.29 -29.72 28.02
CA LEU A 228 20.09 -30.05 26.61
C LEU A 228 19.03 -29.15 25.97
N GLU A 229 17.89 -28.94 26.64
CA GLU A 229 16.84 -28.06 26.13
C GLU A 229 17.30 -26.59 26.11
N ARG A 230 18.10 -26.16 27.11
CA ARG A 230 18.72 -24.82 27.09
C ARG A 230 19.66 -24.65 25.90
N GLU A 231 20.48 -25.63 25.59
CA GLU A 231 21.40 -25.57 24.44
C GLU A 231 20.64 -25.47 23.11
N LYS A 232 19.57 -26.26 22.92
CA LYS A 232 18.70 -26.18 21.75
C LYS A 232 18.08 -24.78 21.59
N PHE A 233 17.52 -24.24 22.68
CA PHE A 233 16.97 -22.90 22.69
C PHE A 233 18.02 -21.83 22.36
N GLU A 234 19.20 -21.87 22.97
CA GLU A 234 20.30 -20.93 22.74
C GLU A 234 20.80 -20.97 21.28
N GLN A 235 20.82 -22.14 20.66
CA GLN A 235 21.18 -22.26 19.25
C GLN A 235 20.14 -21.53 18.35
N GLY A 236 18.85 -21.81 18.56
CA GLY A 236 17.76 -21.18 17.82
C GLY A 236 17.71 -19.66 18.06
N ASN A 237 17.92 -19.23 19.31
CA ASN A 237 17.91 -17.82 19.72
C ASN A 237 19.08 -17.03 19.07
N ARG A 238 20.28 -17.60 19.04
CA ARG A 238 21.44 -16.99 18.34
C ARG A 238 21.22 -16.88 16.84
N GLU A 239 20.58 -17.88 16.20
CA GLU A 239 20.25 -17.78 14.77
C GLU A 239 19.20 -16.69 14.52
N PHE A 240 18.17 -16.62 15.36
CA PHE A 240 17.19 -15.54 15.30
C PHE A 240 17.81 -14.15 15.48
N GLU A 241 18.73 -13.99 16.43
CA GLU A 241 19.48 -12.74 16.66
C GLU A 241 20.23 -12.29 15.40
N LYS A 242 20.98 -13.22 14.75
CA LYS A 242 21.69 -12.91 13.50
C LYS A 242 20.74 -12.45 12.39
N ILE A 243 19.66 -13.18 12.16
CA ILE A 243 18.68 -12.86 11.11
C ILE A 243 18.01 -11.52 11.39
N LYS A 244 17.64 -11.27 12.66
CA LYS A 244 17.03 -10.02 13.11
C LYS A 244 17.97 -8.83 12.92
N THR A 245 19.25 -9.00 13.27
CA THR A 245 20.29 -7.99 13.07
C THR A 245 20.46 -7.63 11.59
N LEU A 246 20.51 -8.64 10.70
CA LEU A 246 20.55 -8.41 9.25
C LEU A 246 19.27 -7.68 8.75
N GLY A 247 18.12 -7.94 9.36
CA GLY A 247 16.88 -7.22 9.10
C GLY A 247 16.99 -5.73 9.44
N TYR A 248 17.54 -5.40 10.61
CA TYR A 248 17.74 -4.01 10.99
C TYR A 248 18.79 -3.29 10.14
N HIS A 249 19.86 -3.96 9.70
CA HIS A 249 20.79 -3.37 8.74
C HIS A 249 20.12 -3.07 7.39
N ALA A 250 19.25 -3.97 6.90
CA ALA A 250 18.50 -3.72 5.68
C ALA A 250 17.52 -2.54 5.84
N MET A 251 16.86 -2.43 7.00
CA MET A 251 15.98 -1.31 7.34
C MET A 251 16.75 0.02 7.42
N ALA A 252 17.92 0.03 8.06
CA ALA A 252 18.78 1.20 8.13
C ALA A 252 19.22 1.65 6.73
N ALA A 253 19.64 0.71 5.87
CA ALA A 253 20.01 1.00 4.49
C ALA A 253 18.86 1.60 3.69
N PHE A 254 17.64 1.05 3.80
CA PHE A 254 16.44 1.58 3.16
C PHE A 254 16.13 3.01 3.62
N ASN A 255 16.05 3.22 4.94
CA ASN A 255 15.72 4.54 5.51
C ASN A 255 16.78 5.59 5.17
N THR A 256 18.07 5.24 5.27
CA THR A 256 19.17 6.16 4.95
C THR A 256 19.17 6.52 3.47
N SER A 257 18.98 5.54 2.58
CA SER A 257 18.92 5.79 1.13
C SER A 257 17.74 6.70 0.77
N THR A 258 16.57 6.47 1.36
CA THR A 258 15.41 7.32 1.14
C THR A 258 15.69 8.76 1.58
N ARG A 259 16.28 8.96 2.77
CA ARG A 259 16.68 10.29 3.26
C ARG A 259 17.72 10.99 2.36
N LEU A 260 18.68 10.22 1.82
CA LEU A 260 19.67 10.76 0.91
C LEU A 260 19.05 11.23 -0.41
N PHE A 261 18.07 10.48 -0.95
CA PHE A 261 17.34 10.91 -2.15
C PHE A 261 16.47 12.14 -1.90
N ASP A 262 15.82 12.23 -0.74
CA ASP A 262 15.12 13.46 -0.34
C ASP A 262 16.08 14.65 -0.34
N GLY A 263 17.24 14.51 0.32
CA GLY A 263 18.27 15.53 0.36
C GLY A 263 18.82 15.89 -1.02
N LEU A 264 19.01 14.89 -1.89
CA LEU A 264 19.48 15.07 -3.25
C LEU A 264 18.48 15.89 -4.09
N MET A 265 17.18 15.60 -3.99
CA MET A 265 16.14 16.35 -4.69
C MET A 265 16.13 17.82 -4.26
N TYR A 266 16.21 18.11 -2.96
CA TYR A 266 16.33 19.49 -2.47
C TYR A 266 17.65 20.14 -2.88
N PHE A 267 18.76 19.43 -2.85
CA PHE A 267 20.06 19.91 -3.32
C PHE A 267 19.99 20.34 -4.79
N VAL A 268 19.37 19.51 -5.65
CA VAL A 268 19.17 19.84 -7.07
C VAL A 268 18.35 21.11 -7.24
N VAL A 269 17.26 21.27 -6.47
CA VAL A 269 16.43 22.48 -6.53
C VAL A 269 17.20 23.70 -6.04
N ILE A 270 17.96 23.60 -4.95
CA ILE A 270 18.75 24.71 -4.42
C ILE A 270 19.85 25.11 -5.42
N LEU A 271 20.59 24.13 -5.96
CA LEU A 271 21.70 24.39 -6.87
C LEU A 271 21.19 24.88 -8.24
N ALA A 272 20.43 24.07 -8.95
CA ALA A 272 19.97 24.39 -10.30
C ALA A 272 18.89 25.47 -10.30
N GLY A 273 17.96 25.45 -9.34
CA GLY A 273 16.94 26.48 -9.19
C GLY A 273 17.54 27.81 -8.72
N GLY A 274 18.47 27.79 -7.76
CA GLY A 274 19.19 28.98 -7.30
C GLY A 274 20.01 29.64 -8.42
N LEU A 275 20.75 28.84 -9.20
CA LEU A 275 21.46 29.36 -10.39
C LEU A 275 20.49 29.93 -11.42
N SER A 276 19.38 29.23 -11.70
CA SER A 276 18.34 29.73 -12.61
C SER A 276 17.74 31.07 -12.15
N LEU A 277 17.58 31.26 -10.85
CA LEU A 277 17.12 32.51 -10.25
C LEU A 277 18.17 33.65 -10.43
N VAL A 278 19.44 33.36 -10.17
CA VAL A 278 20.54 34.34 -10.36
C VAL A 278 20.64 34.80 -11.81
N TYR A 279 20.46 33.90 -12.77
CA TYR A 279 20.45 34.22 -14.20
C TYR A 279 19.11 34.80 -14.70
N GLY A 280 18.13 34.99 -13.83
CA GLY A 280 16.82 35.54 -14.19
C GLY A 280 15.95 34.62 -15.03
N ALA A 281 16.27 33.31 -15.09
CA ALA A 281 15.51 32.33 -15.85
C ALA A 281 14.22 31.88 -15.16
N ILE A 282 14.12 32.03 -13.83
CA ILE A 282 12.93 31.81 -13.02
C ILE A 282 12.74 32.93 -12.01
N SER A 283 11.52 33.08 -11.49
CA SER A 283 11.21 34.02 -10.40
C SER A 283 11.47 33.42 -9.02
N ALA A 284 11.51 34.28 -7.98
CA ALA A 284 11.59 33.83 -6.59
C ALA A 284 10.37 32.92 -6.20
N GLY A 285 9.18 33.27 -6.67
CA GLY A 285 7.98 32.46 -6.46
C GLY A 285 8.05 31.13 -7.18
N ASP A 286 8.69 31.03 -8.35
CA ASP A 286 8.94 29.76 -9.02
C ASP A 286 9.82 28.86 -8.17
N LEU A 287 10.91 29.38 -7.59
CA LEU A 287 11.78 28.61 -6.71
C LEU A 287 11.03 28.07 -5.49
N VAL A 288 10.18 28.88 -4.85
CA VAL A 288 9.31 28.43 -3.75
C VAL A 288 8.38 27.32 -4.21
N ALA A 289 7.77 27.46 -5.39
CA ALA A 289 6.91 26.42 -5.95
C ALA A 289 7.68 25.12 -6.19
N TYR A 290 8.91 25.17 -6.75
CA TYR A 290 9.75 23.98 -6.94
C TYR A 290 10.01 23.25 -5.61
N VAL A 291 10.35 23.96 -4.54
CA VAL A 291 10.59 23.36 -3.22
C VAL A 291 9.34 22.64 -2.70
N LEU A 292 8.17 23.28 -2.81
CA LEU A 292 6.90 22.72 -2.33
C LEU A 292 6.45 21.53 -3.19
N TYR A 293 6.55 21.62 -4.52
CA TYR A 293 6.21 20.49 -5.40
C TYR A 293 7.17 19.30 -5.25
N VAL A 294 8.46 19.54 -5.00
CA VAL A 294 9.42 18.48 -4.70
C VAL A 294 9.02 17.76 -3.40
N SER A 295 8.60 18.48 -2.36
CA SER A 295 8.06 17.86 -1.14
C SER A 295 6.85 16.96 -1.45
N THR A 296 5.93 17.43 -2.26
CA THR A 296 4.76 16.66 -2.71
C THR A 296 5.17 15.41 -3.51
N LEU A 297 6.12 15.53 -4.44
CA LEU A 297 6.62 14.41 -5.24
C LEU A 297 7.29 13.33 -4.38
N ILE A 298 8.14 13.73 -3.42
CA ILE A 298 8.79 12.82 -2.47
C ILE A 298 7.73 12.03 -1.68
N ALA A 299 6.73 12.71 -1.12
CA ALA A 299 5.64 12.09 -0.39
C ALA A 299 4.86 11.11 -1.30
N THR A 300 4.58 11.50 -2.54
CA THR A 300 3.86 10.68 -3.52
C THR A 300 4.63 9.41 -3.86
N ILE A 301 5.96 9.48 -4.07
CA ILE A 301 6.79 8.30 -4.37
C ILE A 301 6.78 7.32 -3.20
N ARG A 302 6.91 7.81 -1.96
CA ARG A 302 6.83 6.97 -0.76
C ARG A 302 5.49 6.24 -0.68
N ARG A 303 4.40 6.95 -0.94
CA ARG A 303 3.04 6.40 -0.97
C ARG A 303 2.92 5.28 -2.00
N ILE A 304 3.41 5.47 -3.23
CA ILE A 304 3.42 4.43 -4.27
C ILE A 304 4.16 3.17 -3.81
N VAL A 305 5.30 3.32 -3.12
CA VAL A 305 6.07 2.17 -2.61
C VAL A 305 5.31 1.42 -1.51
N GLU A 306 4.62 2.13 -0.61
CA GLU A 306 3.79 1.55 0.45
C GLU A 306 2.61 0.77 -0.16
N PHE A 307 1.88 1.38 -1.09
CA PHE A 307 0.71 0.76 -1.72
C PHE A 307 1.04 -0.36 -2.71
N ALA A 308 2.27 -0.44 -3.22
CA ALA A 308 2.73 -1.61 -3.96
C ALA A 308 2.72 -2.89 -3.10
N GLU A 309 2.91 -2.77 -1.79
CA GLU A 309 2.76 -3.92 -0.86
C GLU A 309 1.31 -4.29 -0.63
N GLN A 310 0.47 -3.30 -0.37
CA GLN A 310 -0.96 -3.47 -0.22
C GLN A 310 -1.55 -4.18 -1.44
N PHE A 311 -1.15 -3.73 -2.65
CA PHE A 311 -1.52 -4.37 -3.91
C PHE A 311 -1.16 -5.87 -3.92
N GLN A 312 0.06 -6.24 -3.51
CA GLN A 312 0.48 -7.65 -3.49
C GLN A 312 -0.28 -8.49 -2.46
N ARG A 313 -0.57 -7.93 -1.28
CA ARG A 313 -1.37 -8.62 -0.26
C ARG A 313 -2.79 -8.87 -0.75
N GLY A 314 -3.45 -7.84 -1.28
CA GLY A 314 -4.78 -7.96 -1.86
C GLY A 314 -4.85 -8.98 -3.00
N MET A 315 -3.86 -8.97 -3.91
CA MET A 315 -3.78 -9.97 -4.99
C MET A 315 -3.64 -11.40 -4.46
N THR A 316 -2.86 -11.61 -3.38
CA THR A 316 -2.76 -12.92 -2.72
C THR A 316 -4.09 -13.33 -2.06
N GLY A 317 -4.79 -12.37 -1.44
CA GLY A 317 -6.13 -12.60 -0.89
C GLY A 317 -7.13 -13.01 -1.96
N ILE A 318 -7.15 -12.31 -3.11
CA ILE A 318 -7.99 -12.67 -4.26
C ILE A 318 -7.64 -14.07 -4.81
N GLU A 319 -6.35 -14.41 -4.91
CA GLU A 319 -5.91 -15.74 -5.35
C GLU A 319 -6.45 -16.85 -4.42
N ARG A 320 -6.31 -16.67 -3.11
CA ARG A 320 -6.81 -17.65 -2.11
C ARG A 320 -8.33 -17.72 -2.06
N PHE A 321 -9.02 -16.62 -2.23
CA PHE A 321 -10.48 -16.61 -2.40
C PHE A 321 -10.88 -17.38 -3.65
N ALA A 322 -10.22 -17.13 -4.79
CA ALA A 322 -10.47 -17.85 -6.02
C ALA A 322 -10.21 -19.36 -5.91
N GLU A 323 -9.17 -19.79 -5.16
CA GLU A 323 -8.92 -21.20 -4.87
C GLU A 323 -10.10 -21.87 -4.14
N ILE A 324 -10.74 -21.18 -3.19
CA ILE A 324 -11.94 -21.69 -2.52
C ILE A 324 -13.06 -21.83 -3.53
N MET A 325 -13.37 -20.77 -4.28
CA MET A 325 -14.49 -20.73 -5.22
C MET A 325 -14.33 -21.68 -6.41
N ASP A 326 -13.11 -22.06 -6.76
CA ASP A 326 -12.79 -23.02 -7.85
C ASP A 326 -12.81 -24.47 -7.39
N THR A 327 -12.89 -24.73 -6.08
CA THR A 327 -12.96 -26.08 -5.58
C THR A 327 -14.28 -26.72 -6.03
N PRO A 328 -14.25 -27.84 -6.78
CA PRO A 328 -15.47 -28.43 -7.33
C PRO A 328 -16.35 -29.00 -6.21
N ILE A 329 -17.66 -28.79 -6.33
CA ILE A 329 -18.67 -29.41 -5.48
C ILE A 329 -18.85 -30.85 -5.99
N ALA A 330 -18.31 -31.83 -5.27
CA ALA A 330 -18.33 -33.23 -5.68
C ALA A 330 -19.71 -33.88 -5.56
N ILE A 331 -20.53 -33.41 -4.60
CA ILE A 331 -21.88 -33.92 -4.34
C ILE A 331 -22.87 -32.78 -4.67
N ALA A 332 -23.51 -32.89 -5.82
CA ALA A 332 -24.55 -31.98 -6.25
C ALA A 332 -25.87 -32.71 -6.48
N ASP A 333 -26.97 -32.06 -6.19
CA ASP A 333 -28.29 -32.60 -6.48
C ASP A 333 -28.47 -32.81 -7.99
N LYS A 334 -29.19 -33.87 -8.33
CA LYS A 334 -29.58 -34.11 -9.72
C LYS A 334 -30.55 -33.00 -10.17
N PRO A 335 -30.56 -32.64 -11.51
CA PRO A 335 -31.45 -31.60 -12.02
C PRO A 335 -32.95 -31.85 -11.76
N ASP A 336 -33.32 -33.07 -11.56
CA ASP A 336 -34.70 -33.58 -11.31
C ASP A 336 -34.94 -34.00 -9.86
N ALA A 337 -34.03 -33.67 -8.93
CA ALA A 337 -34.18 -33.99 -7.52
C ALA A 337 -35.45 -33.36 -6.94
N LYS A 338 -36.26 -34.16 -6.27
CA LYS A 338 -37.48 -33.67 -5.58
C LYS A 338 -37.16 -33.47 -4.09
N PRO A 339 -37.79 -32.49 -3.41
CA PRO A 339 -37.73 -32.42 -1.97
C PRO A 339 -38.17 -33.71 -1.31
N LEU A 340 -37.43 -34.16 -0.32
CA LEU A 340 -37.85 -35.31 0.49
C LEU A 340 -39.01 -34.86 1.38
N GLU A 341 -40.21 -35.41 1.15
CA GLU A 341 -41.33 -35.25 2.06
C GLU A 341 -41.12 -36.26 3.21
N VAL A 342 -40.93 -35.77 4.46
CA VAL A 342 -40.76 -36.55 5.68
C VAL A 342 -42.06 -36.55 6.45
#